data_22f1cd05a7cf0700c865998f0f3a9e24
#
_entry.id   22f1cd05a7cf0700c865998f0f3a9e24
#
_cell.length_a   1.000
_cell.length_b   1.000
_cell.length_c   1.000
_cell.angle_alpha   90.00
_cell.angle_beta   90.00
_cell.angle_gamma   90.00
#
_symmetry.space_group_name_H-M   'P 1'
#
loop_
_entity.id
_entity.type
_entity.pdbx_description
1 polymer ?
#
loop_
_entity_poly.entity_id
_entity_poly.type
_entity_poly.pdbx_seq_one_letter_code
_entity_poly.pdbx_strand_id
1 'polypeptide(L)'
;MKRILVVASLALLSLGFVQLKPQPYRVVFDLTSRDSLEQKAVLRWLKEVGTASPDAQMEVVMYGKGFELVMPERSAFAADVKEAMKNPNVAFKVCAIALKNNNIEKSQLMPGVQTVPDGIHELVSKQQENWGYIKVMH
;
A
#
# COMPACT_ATOMS: atom_id res chain seq x y z
N MET A 1 -62.95 -7.26 4.26
CA MET A 1 -61.94 -7.01 3.18
C MET A 1 -61.01 -5.80 3.41
N LYS A 2 -61.32 -4.90 4.35
CA LYS A 2 -60.47 -3.74 4.66
C LYS A 2 -59.31 -4.00 5.63
N ARG A 3 -59.20 -5.18 6.24
CA ARG A 3 -58.16 -5.54 7.24
C ARG A 3 -56.93 -6.26 6.66
N ILE A 4 -56.97 -6.71 5.43
CA ILE A 4 -55.87 -7.47 4.77
C ILE A 4 -54.86 -6.53 4.08
N LEU A 5 -55.29 -5.32 3.70
CA LEU A 5 -54.41 -4.34 3.02
C LEU A 5 -53.41 -3.63 3.94
N VAL A 6 -53.67 -3.60 5.26
CA VAL A 6 -52.76 -2.91 6.22
C VAL A 6 -51.58 -3.78 6.61
N VAL A 7 -51.68 -5.09 6.54
CA VAL A 7 -50.59 -6.02 6.91
C VAL A 7 -49.56 -6.14 5.81
N ALA A 8 -49.95 -5.94 4.56
CA ALA A 8 -49.02 -6.00 3.43
C ALA A 8 -48.07 -4.79 3.33
N SER A 9 -48.46 -3.62 3.90
CA SER A 9 -47.63 -2.41 3.89
C SER A 9 -46.51 -2.40 4.93
N LEU A 10 -46.63 -3.18 6.01
CA LEU A 10 -45.59 -3.25 7.05
C LEU A 10 -44.44 -4.22 6.70
N ALA A 11 -44.66 -5.16 5.78
CA ALA A 11 -43.66 -6.14 5.39
C ALA A 11 -42.59 -5.59 4.41
N LEU A 12 -42.82 -4.44 3.80
CA LEU A 12 -41.91 -3.83 2.81
C LEU A 12 -40.86 -2.88 3.44
N LEU A 13 -40.94 -2.56 4.71
CA LEU A 13 -40.01 -1.64 5.40
C LEU A 13 -38.84 -2.33 6.09
N SER A 14 -38.73 -3.66 6.00
CA SER A 14 -37.59 -4.42 6.55
C SER A 14 -36.48 -4.69 5.56
N LEU A 15 -36.50 -4.08 4.38
CA LEU A 15 -35.42 -4.19 3.38
C LEU A 15 -34.22 -3.36 3.80
N GLY A 16 -33.36 -4.02 4.59
CA GLY A 16 -31.94 -3.91 4.42
C GLY A 16 -31.29 -2.58 4.80
N PHE A 17 -31.07 -2.36 6.10
CA PHE A 17 -29.84 -1.69 6.50
C PHE A 17 -28.68 -2.61 6.08
N VAL A 18 -28.21 -2.45 4.84
CA VAL A 18 -26.89 -2.96 4.45
C VAL A 18 -25.89 -2.18 5.28
N GLN A 19 -25.42 -2.76 6.38
CA GLN A 19 -24.30 -2.22 7.11
C GLN A 19 -23.09 -2.31 6.17
N LEU A 20 -22.75 -1.20 5.52
CA LEU A 20 -21.49 -1.05 4.80
C LEU A 20 -20.40 -1.21 5.86
N LYS A 21 -19.71 -2.36 5.87
CA LYS A 21 -18.50 -2.52 6.69
C LYS A 21 -17.53 -1.41 6.31
N PRO A 22 -16.94 -0.71 7.29
CA PRO A 22 -15.92 0.27 7.00
C PRO A 22 -14.86 -0.38 6.10
N GLN A 23 -14.53 0.25 4.99
CA GLN A 23 -13.44 -0.22 4.14
C GLN A 23 -12.15 -0.16 4.93
N PRO A 24 -11.31 -1.20 4.91
CA PRO A 24 -10.02 -1.16 5.60
C PRO A 24 -9.17 -0.01 5.04
N TYR A 25 -8.44 0.66 5.91
CA TYR A 25 -7.48 1.69 5.47
C TYR A 25 -6.39 1.03 4.62
N ARG A 26 -6.26 1.43 3.38
CA ARG A 26 -5.28 0.88 2.43
C ARG A 26 -4.63 2.01 1.66
N VAL A 27 -3.31 2.03 1.61
CA VAL A 27 -2.56 3.07 0.90
C VAL A 27 -1.36 2.48 0.17
N VAL A 28 -1.16 2.92 -1.06
CA VAL A 28 0.05 2.66 -1.85
C VAL A 28 0.87 3.94 -1.99
N PHE A 29 2.14 3.85 -1.64
CA PHE A 29 3.13 4.92 -1.78
C PHE A 29 3.95 4.68 -3.05
N ASP A 30 4.06 5.71 -3.86
CA ASP A 30 4.82 5.68 -5.11
C ASP A 30 6.17 6.36 -4.91
N LEU A 31 7.26 5.58 -4.84
CA LEU A 31 8.63 6.05 -4.62
C LEU A 31 9.50 5.80 -5.85
N THR A 32 9.90 6.86 -6.53
CA THR A 32 10.75 6.77 -7.73
C THR A 32 12.17 7.30 -7.54
N SER A 33 12.40 8.03 -6.46
CA SER A 33 13.62 8.76 -6.21
C SER A 33 14.55 8.04 -5.24
N ARG A 34 15.86 8.27 -5.40
CA ARG A 34 16.87 7.93 -4.39
C ARG A 34 17.14 9.08 -3.41
N ASP A 35 16.41 10.17 -3.52
CA ASP A 35 16.56 11.30 -2.61
C ASP A 35 16.31 10.88 -1.16
N SER A 36 17.21 11.26 -0.28
CA SER A 36 17.17 10.84 1.13
C SER A 36 16.00 11.44 1.90
N LEU A 37 15.53 12.64 1.52
CA LEU A 37 14.36 13.27 2.16
C LEU A 37 13.09 12.53 1.78
N GLU A 38 12.94 12.14 0.52
CA GLU A 38 11.81 11.33 0.07
C GLU A 38 11.81 9.94 0.72
N GLN A 39 12.96 9.27 0.76
CA GLN A 39 13.10 7.97 1.43
C GLN A 39 12.78 8.05 2.92
N LYS A 40 13.25 9.08 3.61
CA LYS A 40 12.93 9.33 5.01
C LYS A 40 11.44 9.66 5.20
N ALA A 41 10.85 10.41 4.28
CA ALA A 41 9.44 10.79 4.35
C ALA A 41 8.53 9.55 4.28
N VAL A 42 8.73 8.65 3.32
CA VAL A 42 7.90 7.45 3.20
C VAL A 42 8.00 6.56 4.45
N LEU A 43 9.17 6.37 5.02
CA LEU A 43 9.36 5.60 6.25
C LEU A 43 8.63 6.23 7.44
N ARG A 44 8.67 7.56 7.56
CA ARG A 44 7.91 8.30 8.56
C ARG A 44 6.41 8.11 8.37
N TRP A 45 5.90 8.22 7.14
CA TRP A 45 4.47 8.06 6.84
C TRP A 45 3.97 6.64 7.12
N LEU A 46 4.77 5.60 6.83
CA LEU A 46 4.44 4.23 7.23
C LEU A 46 4.20 4.12 8.74
N LYS A 47 5.07 4.77 9.54
CA LYS A 47 4.92 4.80 11.00
C LYS A 47 3.70 5.59 11.46
N GLU A 48 3.48 6.76 10.88
CA GLU A 48 2.35 7.65 11.19
C GLU A 48 1.01 6.95 10.89
N VAL A 49 0.87 6.37 9.69
CA VAL A 49 -0.34 5.64 9.28
C VAL A 49 -0.55 4.40 10.14
N GLY A 50 0.50 3.60 10.38
CA GLY A 50 0.40 2.40 11.21
C GLY A 50 0.05 2.70 12.68
N THR A 51 0.44 3.88 13.19
CA THR A 51 0.05 4.34 14.53
C THR A 51 -1.40 4.79 14.57
N ALA A 52 -1.84 5.55 13.56
CA ALA A 52 -3.21 6.07 13.48
C ALA A 52 -4.24 4.97 13.11
N SER A 53 -3.82 3.96 12.36
CA SER A 53 -4.66 2.87 11.86
C SER A 53 -3.87 1.54 11.93
N PRO A 54 -3.87 0.84 13.07
CA PRO A 54 -3.03 -0.35 13.26
C PRO A 54 -3.27 -1.48 12.25
N ASP A 55 -4.47 -1.58 11.71
CA ASP A 55 -4.85 -2.58 10.70
C ASP A 55 -4.66 -2.08 9.25
N ALA A 56 -4.08 -0.90 9.08
CA ALA A 56 -3.84 -0.32 7.75
C ALA A 56 -2.93 -1.22 6.92
N GLN A 57 -3.32 -1.48 5.68
CA GLN A 57 -2.48 -2.13 4.69
C GLN A 57 -1.71 -1.08 3.91
N MET A 58 -0.41 -1.19 3.91
CA MET A 58 0.50 -0.21 3.32
C MET A 58 1.47 -0.88 2.35
N GLU A 59 1.62 -0.30 1.19
CA GLU A 59 2.52 -0.81 0.16
C GLU A 59 3.40 0.32 -0.37
N VAL A 60 4.71 0.10 -0.44
CA VAL A 60 5.65 1.01 -1.08
C VAL A 60 6.07 0.40 -2.40
N VAL A 61 5.64 0.98 -3.51
CA VAL A 61 6.03 0.57 -4.86
C VAL A 61 7.20 1.41 -5.32
N MET A 62 8.29 0.75 -5.64
CA MET A 62 9.54 1.40 -6.01
C MET A 62 9.92 1.09 -7.47
N TYR A 63 10.13 2.12 -8.24
CA TYR A 63 10.70 2.06 -9.60
C TYR A 63 11.66 3.24 -9.82
N GLY A 64 12.14 3.47 -11.03
CA GLY A 64 13.19 4.47 -11.23
C GLY A 64 14.44 4.13 -10.41
N LYS A 65 14.80 4.99 -9.45
CA LYS A 65 15.87 4.77 -8.47
C LYS A 65 15.36 4.56 -7.04
N GLY A 66 14.07 4.54 -6.84
CA GLY A 66 13.45 4.34 -5.52
C GLY A 66 13.85 3.02 -4.85
N PHE A 67 14.17 1.98 -5.64
CA PHE A 67 14.60 0.68 -5.12
C PHE A 67 15.90 0.75 -4.29
N GLU A 68 16.69 1.82 -4.38
CA GLU A 68 17.90 1.97 -3.58
C GLU A 68 17.60 2.02 -2.08
N LEU A 69 16.37 2.42 -1.69
CA LEU A 69 15.90 2.35 -0.31
C LEU A 69 16.02 0.94 0.30
N VAL A 70 15.78 -0.09 -0.49
CA VAL A 70 15.75 -1.50 -0.04
C VAL A 70 16.98 -2.30 -0.44
N MET A 71 18.05 -1.64 -0.84
CA MET A 71 19.35 -2.26 -1.10
C MET A 71 20.30 -2.04 0.10
N PRO A 72 20.71 -3.09 0.83
CA PRO A 72 21.54 -2.93 2.02
C PRO A 72 22.81 -2.14 1.79
N GLU A 73 23.42 -2.33 0.62
CA GLU A 73 24.69 -1.69 0.23
C GLU A 73 24.56 -0.19 -0.13
N ARG A 74 23.33 0.29 -0.36
CA ARG A 74 23.07 1.66 -0.83
C ARG A 74 22.18 2.48 0.08
N SER A 75 21.33 1.82 0.85
CA SER A 75 20.35 2.48 1.69
C SER A 75 20.96 3.06 2.95
N ALA A 76 20.80 4.36 3.17
CA ALA A 76 21.09 4.99 4.45
C ALA A 76 20.06 4.62 5.55
N PHE A 77 18.94 4.00 5.18
CA PHE A 77 17.80 3.70 6.04
C PHE A 77 17.53 2.20 6.18
N ALA A 78 18.54 1.36 5.96
CA ALA A 78 18.39 -0.10 5.98
C ALA A 78 17.77 -0.62 7.30
N ALA A 79 18.13 -0.03 8.43
CA ALA A 79 17.58 -0.39 9.74
C ALA A 79 16.10 -0.01 9.85
N ASP A 80 15.72 1.18 9.37
CA ASP A 80 14.33 1.65 9.42
C ASP A 80 13.43 0.82 8.49
N VAL A 81 13.92 0.42 7.32
CA VAL A 81 13.20 -0.50 6.41
C VAL A 81 12.97 -1.84 7.10
N LYS A 82 13.98 -2.42 7.74
CA LYS A 82 13.85 -3.68 8.49
C LYS A 82 12.85 -3.56 9.63
N GLU A 83 12.84 -2.43 10.32
CA GLU A 83 11.86 -2.16 11.38
C GLU A 83 10.44 -2.07 10.80
N ALA A 84 10.24 -1.34 9.71
CA ALA A 84 8.94 -1.24 9.03
C ALA A 84 8.42 -2.61 8.55
N MET A 85 9.31 -3.48 8.06
CA MET A 85 8.95 -4.83 7.61
C MET A 85 8.52 -5.79 8.73
N LYS A 86 8.72 -5.45 10.00
CA LYS A 86 8.16 -6.23 11.12
C LYS A 86 6.64 -6.13 11.19
N ASN A 87 6.05 -5.08 10.64
CA ASN A 87 4.62 -4.97 10.50
C ASN A 87 4.16 -5.83 9.30
N PRO A 88 3.36 -6.90 9.51
CA PRO A 88 2.91 -7.79 8.43
C PRO A 88 2.01 -7.08 7.40
N ASN A 89 1.48 -5.91 7.74
CA ASN A 89 0.63 -5.10 6.86
C ASN A 89 1.44 -4.11 6.00
N VAL A 90 2.78 -4.11 6.10
CA VAL A 90 3.68 -3.28 5.28
C VAL A 90 4.37 -4.16 4.25
N ALA A 91 4.25 -3.80 2.97
CA ALA A 91 4.95 -4.45 1.87
C ALA A 91 5.83 -3.46 1.11
N PHE A 92 7.08 -3.87 0.87
CA PHE A 92 7.98 -3.17 -0.05
C PHE A 92 8.07 -3.95 -1.36
N LYS A 93 7.71 -3.33 -2.47
CA LYS A 93 7.65 -3.94 -3.80
C LYS A 93 8.50 -3.17 -4.81
N VAL A 94 9.37 -3.87 -5.51
CA VAL A 94 10.26 -3.30 -6.52
C VAL A 94 9.84 -3.74 -7.91
N CYS A 95 9.79 -2.80 -8.83
CA CYS A 95 9.53 -3.03 -10.24
C CYS A 95 10.67 -3.85 -10.88
N ALA A 96 10.36 -5.00 -11.43
CA ALA A 96 11.33 -5.87 -12.09
C ALA A 96 11.98 -5.19 -13.32
N ILE A 97 11.22 -4.36 -14.03
CA ILE A 97 11.74 -3.58 -15.16
C ILE A 97 12.81 -2.58 -14.69
N ALA A 98 12.58 -1.92 -13.53
CA ALA A 98 13.56 -1.00 -12.96
C ALA A 98 14.85 -1.72 -12.55
N LEU A 99 14.74 -2.90 -11.95
CA LEU A 99 15.91 -3.73 -11.61
C LEU A 99 16.69 -4.10 -12.87
N LYS A 100 16.02 -4.63 -13.89
CA LYS A 100 16.63 -5.00 -15.16
C LYS A 100 17.36 -3.82 -15.82
N ASN A 101 16.72 -2.66 -15.90
CA ASN A 101 17.29 -1.47 -16.52
C ASN A 101 18.51 -0.91 -15.78
N ASN A 102 18.68 -1.30 -14.51
CA ASN A 102 19.81 -0.87 -13.69
C ASN A 102 20.82 -2.01 -13.42
N ASN A 103 20.67 -3.17 -14.06
CA ASN A 103 21.51 -4.35 -13.86
C ASN A 103 21.59 -4.78 -12.37
N ILE A 104 20.45 -4.75 -11.68
CA ILE A 104 20.32 -5.15 -10.28
C ILE A 104 19.67 -6.52 -10.21
N GLU A 105 20.31 -7.46 -9.50
CA GLU A 105 19.76 -8.77 -9.20
C GLU A 105 18.85 -8.69 -7.97
N LYS A 106 17.79 -9.51 -7.95
CA LYS A 106 16.86 -9.60 -6.81
C LYS A 106 17.60 -9.93 -5.50
N SER A 107 18.66 -10.72 -5.56
CA SER A 107 19.51 -11.10 -4.42
C SER A 107 20.20 -9.92 -3.75
N GLN A 108 20.30 -8.77 -4.42
CA GLN A 108 20.87 -7.53 -3.88
C GLN A 108 19.86 -6.71 -3.04
N LEU A 109 18.59 -7.13 -3.03
CA LEU A 109 17.55 -6.52 -2.21
C LEU A 109 17.52 -7.14 -0.82
N MET A 110 17.02 -6.40 0.15
CA MET A 110 16.80 -6.92 1.51
C MET A 110 15.87 -8.13 1.49
N PRO A 111 16.11 -9.15 2.33
CA PRO A 111 15.18 -10.26 2.52
C PRO A 111 13.78 -9.76 2.91
N GLY A 112 12.73 -10.32 2.31
CA GLY A 112 11.35 -9.90 2.54
C GLY A 112 10.82 -8.86 1.54
N VAL A 113 11.70 -8.20 0.79
CA VAL A 113 11.30 -7.32 -0.31
C VAL A 113 10.76 -8.15 -1.48
N GLN A 114 9.60 -7.74 -1.99
CA GLN A 114 8.94 -8.40 -3.11
C GLN A 114 9.29 -7.72 -4.43
N THR A 115 9.12 -8.44 -5.53
CA THR A 115 9.21 -7.87 -6.88
C THR A 115 7.87 -7.99 -7.58
N VAL A 116 7.49 -6.96 -8.33
CA VAL A 116 6.34 -6.95 -9.23
C VAL A 116 6.82 -6.81 -10.68
N PRO A 117 6.13 -7.40 -11.66
CA PRO A 117 6.54 -7.32 -13.05
C PRO A 117 6.70 -5.87 -13.54
N ASP A 118 5.76 -5.01 -13.20
CA ASP A 118 5.73 -3.59 -13.56
C ASP A 118 5.16 -2.75 -12.41
N GLY A 119 5.93 -1.78 -11.93
CA GLY A 119 5.52 -0.89 -10.83
C GLY A 119 4.37 0.04 -11.20
N ILE A 120 4.28 0.49 -12.45
CA ILE A 120 3.18 1.35 -12.91
C ILE A 120 1.87 0.54 -12.91
N HIS A 121 1.91 -0.67 -13.45
CA HIS A 121 0.75 -1.56 -13.43
C HIS A 121 0.29 -1.86 -12.00
N GLU A 122 1.23 -2.12 -11.08
CA GLU A 122 0.91 -2.34 -9.66
C GLU A 122 0.19 -1.14 -9.04
N LEU A 123 0.69 0.08 -9.26
CA LEU A 123 0.06 1.31 -8.76
C LEU A 123 -1.38 1.48 -9.28
N VAL A 124 -1.60 1.24 -10.57
CA VAL A 124 -2.94 1.33 -11.18
C VAL A 124 -3.86 0.26 -10.61
N SER A 125 -3.38 -0.99 -10.48
CA SER A 125 -4.15 -2.09 -9.92
C SER A 125 -4.60 -1.80 -8.48
N LYS A 126 -3.70 -1.26 -7.65
CA LYS A 126 -4.05 -0.87 -6.27
C LYS A 126 -5.13 0.21 -6.23
N GLN A 127 -5.06 1.19 -7.10
CA GLN A 127 -6.11 2.23 -7.19
C GLN A 127 -7.46 1.64 -7.66
N GLN A 128 -7.44 0.69 -8.58
CA GLN A 128 -8.66 -0.03 -9.00
C GLN A 128 -9.27 -0.87 -7.86
N GLU A 129 -8.42 -1.33 -6.93
CA GLU A 129 -8.84 -2.02 -5.70
C GLU A 129 -9.28 -1.05 -4.58
N ASN A 130 -9.45 0.24 -4.87
CA ASN A 130 -9.79 1.31 -3.93
C ASN A 130 -8.72 1.57 -2.84
N TRP A 131 -7.46 1.42 -3.17
CA TRP A 131 -6.37 1.90 -2.33
C TRP A 131 -6.18 3.41 -2.49
N GLY A 132 -5.91 4.10 -1.40
CA GLY A 132 -5.39 5.47 -1.47
C GLY A 132 -4.02 5.48 -2.15
N TYR A 133 -3.71 6.54 -2.87
CA TYR A 133 -2.44 6.73 -3.56
C TYR A 133 -1.72 7.96 -3.05
N ILE A 134 -0.44 7.83 -2.74
CA ILE A 134 0.42 8.94 -2.34
C ILE A 134 1.72 8.89 -3.14
N LYS A 135 1.96 9.92 -3.95
CA LYS A 135 3.27 10.16 -4.55
C LYS A 135 4.23 10.64 -3.46
N VAL A 136 5.36 9.95 -3.31
CA VAL A 136 6.40 10.36 -2.37
C VAL A 136 7.19 11.51 -2.98
N MET A 137 7.12 12.65 -2.34
CA MET A 137 7.81 13.89 -2.71
C MET A 137 8.15 14.67 -1.44
N HIS A 138 9.11 15.59 -1.49
CA HIS A 138 9.46 16.51 -0.41
C HIS A 138 9.25 17.96 -0.83
#